data_d00e2c53d8fc81ef946f7c246a4d65b1
#
_entry.id   d00e2c53d8fc81ef946f7c246a4d65b1
#
_cell.length_a   1.000
_cell.length_b   1.000
_cell.length_c   1.000
_cell.angle_alpha   90.00
_cell.angle_beta   90.00
_cell.angle_gamma   90.00
#
_symmetry.space_group_name_H-M   'P 1'
#
loop_
_entity.id
_entity.type
_entity.pdbx_description
1 polymer ?
#
loop_
_entity_poly.entity_id
_entity_poly.type
_entity_poly.pdbx_seq_one_letter_code
_entity_poly.pdbx_strand_id
1 'polypeptide(L)'
;NSNKNIKININNSNLNGSKINVLGVESKLEQIIANLLDNAVSFSPPNSKISVICDLKKENAQLIIEDEGPGFDRQNIDKVFNRFYSNRPEKFGEHSGLGLNIVKNIVELHGGSIVVSNQTGNKKGARIEVLLPIYK
;
A
#
# COMPACT_ATOMS: atom_id res chain seq x y z
N ASN A 1 12.93 9.22 -11.91
CA ASN A 1 13.20 9.74 -10.98
C ASN A 1 12.48 10.84 -10.65
N SER A 2 12.61 11.31 -9.80
CA SER A 2 11.78 11.86 -9.31
C SER A 2 11.92 13.12 -8.86
N ASN A 3 11.60 14.03 -9.45
CA ASN A 3 11.64 15.31 -9.00
C ASN A 3 10.30 15.74 -8.50
N LYS A 4 9.50 14.81 -8.02
CA LYS A 4 8.17 15.16 -7.60
C LYS A 4 8.07 15.79 -6.23
N ASN A 5 9.10 15.69 -5.40
CA ASN A 5 9.06 16.21 -4.04
C ASN A 5 7.90 15.61 -3.25
N ILE A 6 7.82 14.31 -3.23
CA ILE A 6 6.78 13.62 -2.48
C ILE A 6 7.20 13.51 -1.02
N LYS A 7 6.31 13.90 -0.10
CA LYS A 7 6.59 13.82 1.30
C LYS A 7 5.93 12.57 1.85
N ILE A 8 6.67 11.74 2.54
CA ILE A 8 6.12 10.51 3.12
C ILE A 8 6.03 10.70 4.63
N ASN A 9 4.81 10.65 5.16
CA ASN A 9 4.58 10.81 6.58
C ASN A 9 4.22 9.46 7.17
N ILE A 10 4.94 9.05 8.19
CA ILE A 10 4.70 7.76 8.84
C ILE A 10 4.10 8.03 10.20
N ASN A 11 2.94 7.41 10.44
CA ASN A 11 2.24 7.59 11.71
C ASN A 11 2.13 6.24 12.40
N ASN A 12 2.84 6.09 13.51
CA ASN A 12 2.73 4.88 14.30
C ASN A 12 2.42 5.24 15.75
N SER A 13 1.81 6.41 15.97
CA SER A 13 1.57 6.89 17.32
C SER A 13 0.63 6.01 18.12
N ASN A 14 -0.25 5.27 17.46
CA ASN A 14 -1.17 4.43 18.19
C ASN A 14 -0.47 3.22 18.82
N LEU A 15 0.77 2.98 18.49
CA LEU A 15 1.51 1.87 19.05
C LEU A 15 2.15 2.23 20.39
N ASN A 16 2.21 3.51 20.73
CA ASN A 16 2.78 3.95 21.99
C ASN A 16 4.16 3.36 22.26
N GLY A 17 4.98 3.31 21.25
CA GLY A 17 6.33 2.75 21.40
C GLY A 17 6.41 1.25 21.37
N SER A 18 5.27 0.57 21.25
CA SER A 18 5.28 -0.89 21.24
C SER A 18 5.78 -1.37 19.88
N LYS A 19 6.37 -2.54 19.88
CA LYS A 19 6.82 -3.13 18.65
C LYS A 19 5.80 -4.15 18.18
N ILE A 20 5.65 -4.26 16.88
CA ILE A 20 4.78 -5.26 16.29
C ILE A 20 5.68 -6.26 15.58
N ASN A 21 5.53 -7.52 15.94
CA ASN A 21 6.31 -8.58 15.31
C ASN A 21 5.42 -9.45 14.46
N VAL A 22 5.86 -9.69 13.23
CA VAL A 22 5.13 -10.54 12.30
C VAL A 22 6.03 -11.70 11.95
N LEU A 23 5.48 -12.91 11.99
CA LEU A 23 6.27 -14.07 11.63
C LEU A 23 6.28 -14.19 10.12
N GLY A 24 7.42 -14.15 9.53
CA GLY A 24 7.53 -14.25 8.09
C GLY A 24 8.95 -14.13 7.61
N VAL A 25 9.10 -14.13 6.30
CA VAL A 25 10.40 -13.99 5.67
C VAL A 25 10.69 -12.51 5.53
N GLU A 26 11.73 -12.05 6.21
CA GLU A 26 12.02 -10.62 6.26
C GLU A 26 12.13 -9.96 4.89
N SER A 27 12.82 -10.59 3.95
CA SER A 27 12.97 -9.99 2.64
C SER A 27 11.65 -9.87 1.91
N LYS A 28 10.72 -10.80 2.16
CA LYS A 28 9.42 -10.74 1.52
C LYS A 28 8.55 -9.65 2.16
N LEU A 29 8.66 -9.48 3.47
CA LEU A 29 7.92 -8.43 4.14
C LEU A 29 8.43 -7.06 3.70
N GLU A 30 9.74 -6.93 3.51
CA GLU A 30 10.29 -5.69 3.00
C GLU A 30 9.81 -5.43 1.59
N GLN A 31 9.63 -6.48 0.80
CA GLN A 31 9.15 -6.33 -0.57
C GLN A 31 7.72 -5.80 -0.60
N ILE A 32 6.88 -6.20 0.35
CA ILE A 32 5.53 -5.66 0.44
C ILE A 32 5.58 -4.15 0.57
N ILE A 33 6.38 -3.67 1.54
CA ILE A 33 6.45 -2.24 1.81
C ILE A 33 7.04 -1.50 0.62
N ALA A 34 8.11 -2.02 0.06
CA ALA A 34 8.77 -1.37 -1.06
C ALA A 34 7.84 -1.27 -2.27
N ASN A 35 7.09 -2.34 -2.56
CA ASN A 35 6.20 -2.32 -3.71
C ASN A 35 5.02 -1.37 -3.48
N LEU A 36 4.49 -1.32 -2.26
CA LEU A 36 3.38 -0.43 -1.99
C LEU A 36 3.81 1.03 -2.03
N LEU A 37 5.00 1.35 -1.51
CA LEU A 37 5.48 2.70 -1.57
C LEU A 37 5.84 3.12 -3.00
N ASP A 38 6.43 2.21 -3.76
CA ASP A 38 6.77 2.50 -5.14
C ASP A 38 5.51 2.78 -5.94
N ASN A 39 4.47 2.00 -5.71
CA ASN A 39 3.19 2.21 -6.38
C ASN A 39 2.62 3.57 -5.99
N ALA A 40 2.64 3.91 -4.72
CA ALA A 40 2.09 5.18 -4.26
C ALA A 40 2.86 6.37 -4.85
N VAL A 41 4.18 6.30 -4.84
CA VAL A 41 5.00 7.37 -5.38
C VAL A 41 4.75 7.55 -6.86
N SER A 42 4.62 6.44 -7.59
CA SER A 42 4.45 6.50 -9.02
C SER A 42 3.19 7.23 -9.44
N PHE A 43 2.12 7.08 -8.67
CA PHE A 43 0.85 7.69 -9.04
C PHE A 43 0.56 8.99 -8.30
N SER A 44 1.47 9.44 -7.44
CA SER A 44 1.25 10.68 -6.71
C SER A 44 1.63 11.88 -7.57
N PRO A 45 0.86 12.95 -7.51
CA PRO A 45 1.23 14.15 -8.24
C PRO A 45 2.41 14.84 -7.56
N PRO A 46 3.08 15.75 -8.24
CA PRO A 46 4.19 16.47 -7.63
C PRO A 46 3.74 17.25 -6.39
N ASN A 47 4.60 17.34 -5.42
CA ASN A 47 4.38 18.11 -4.20
C ASN A 47 3.22 17.59 -3.37
N SER A 48 2.93 16.30 -3.46
CA SER A 48 1.85 15.72 -2.69
C SER A 48 2.41 14.93 -1.52
N LYS A 49 1.53 14.27 -0.76
CA LYS A 49 1.93 13.50 0.40
C LYS A 49 1.47 12.07 0.30
N ILE A 50 2.22 11.18 0.91
CA ILE A 50 1.83 9.80 1.09
C ILE A 50 1.79 9.57 2.58
N SER A 51 0.69 9.02 3.09
CA SER A 51 0.57 8.69 4.51
C SER A 51 0.74 7.21 4.69
N VAL A 52 1.58 6.83 5.66
CA VAL A 52 1.80 5.44 6.01
C VAL A 52 1.39 5.31 7.47
N ILE A 53 0.39 4.49 7.76
CA ILE A 53 -0.14 4.33 9.10
C ILE A 53 0.12 2.90 9.54
N CYS A 54 0.74 2.74 10.69
CA CYS A 54 0.99 1.43 11.28
C CYS A 54 0.23 1.33 12.58
N ASP A 55 -0.47 0.24 12.78
CA ASP A 55 -1.32 0.09 13.96
C ASP A 55 -1.50 -1.39 14.26
N LEU A 56 -2.17 -1.68 15.36
CA LEU A 56 -2.58 -3.02 15.71
C LEU A 56 -4.08 -3.06 15.60
N LYS A 57 -4.62 -4.09 14.96
CA LYS A 57 -6.04 -4.24 14.86
C LYS A 57 -6.37 -5.65 15.26
N LYS A 58 -6.85 -5.84 16.47
CA LYS A 58 -7.07 -7.15 17.05
C LYS A 58 -5.74 -7.89 17.10
N GLU A 59 -5.63 -8.99 16.43
CA GLU A 59 -4.39 -9.74 16.46
C GLU A 59 -3.60 -9.59 15.19
N ASN A 60 -3.80 -8.51 14.47
CA ASN A 60 -3.12 -8.26 13.22
C ASN A 60 -2.35 -6.96 13.25
N ALA A 61 -1.23 -6.95 12.56
CA ALA A 61 -0.55 -5.71 12.26
C ALA A 61 -1.27 -5.08 11.09
N GLN A 62 -1.58 -3.80 11.17
CA GLN A 62 -2.28 -3.09 10.12
C GLN A 62 -1.37 -2.06 9.51
N LEU A 63 -1.25 -2.10 8.20
CA LEU A 63 -0.47 -1.12 7.47
C LEU A 63 -1.40 -0.47 6.45
N ILE A 64 -1.50 0.84 6.50
CA ILE A 64 -2.34 1.57 5.56
C ILE A 64 -1.47 2.56 4.82
N ILE A 65 -1.58 2.58 3.50
CA ILE A 65 -0.86 3.53 2.67
C ILE A 65 -1.89 4.31 1.85
N GLU A 66 -1.85 5.63 1.97
CA GLU A 66 -2.76 6.50 1.25
C GLU A 66 -1.98 7.50 0.43
N ASP A 67 -2.34 7.67 -0.83
CA ASP A 67 -1.69 8.65 -1.69
C ASP A 67 -2.72 9.69 -2.13
N GLU A 68 -2.25 10.73 -2.82
CA GLU A 68 -3.11 11.78 -3.32
C GLU A 68 -3.24 11.72 -4.84
N GLY A 69 -3.03 10.57 -5.41
CA GLY A 69 -3.15 10.38 -6.84
C GLY A 69 -4.58 10.22 -7.31
N PRO A 70 -4.80 9.70 -8.49
CA PRO A 70 -6.14 9.58 -9.05
C PRO A 70 -7.00 8.50 -8.41
N GLY A 71 -6.42 7.63 -7.63
CA GLY A 71 -7.16 6.52 -7.05
C GLY A 71 -7.36 5.39 -8.03
N PHE A 72 -8.18 4.43 -7.67
CA PHE A 72 -8.46 3.29 -8.51
C PHE A 72 -9.76 3.51 -9.29
N ASP A 73 -9.82 2.93 -10.48
CA ASP A 73 -11.01 2.98 -11.29
C ASP A 73 -12.07 2.12 -10.61
N ARG A 74 -13.18 2.71 -10.19
CA ARG A 74 -14.18 1.99 -9.45
C ARG A 74 -14.78 0.84 -10.20
N GLN A 75 -14.86 0.92 -11.50
CA GLN A 75 -15.48 -0.12 -12.26
C GLN A 75 -14.60 -1.36 -12.37
N ASN A 76 -13.31 -1.19 -12.20
CA ASN A 76 -12.38 -2.30 -12.34
C ASN A 76 -11.54 -2.54 -11.11
N ILE A 77 -11.98 -2.03 -9.96
CA ILE A 77 -11.17 -2.12 -8.77
C ILE A 77 -10.89 -3.56 -8.36
N ASP A 78 -11.79 -4.48 -8.66
CA ASP A 78 -11.58 -5.86 -8.32
C ASP A 78 -10.54 -6.53 -9.20
N LYS A 79 -10.05 -5.86 -10.24
CA LYS A 79 -9.06 -6.45 -11.12
C LYS A 79 -7.66 -5.96 -10.81
N VAL A 80 -7.49 -5.10 -9.80
CA VAL A 80 -6.19 -4.51 -9.55
C VAL A 80 -5.12 -5.52 -9.16
N PHE A 81 -5.52 -6.69 -8.71
CA PHE A 81 -4.56 -7.71 -8.35
C PHE A 81 -4.27 -8.70 -9.49
N ASN A 82 -4.88 -8.48 -10.64
CA ASN A 82 -4.62 -9.37 -11.75
C ASN A 82 -3.24 -9.06 -12.31
N ARG A 83 -2.54 -10.10 -12.72
CA ARG A 83 -1.21 -9.94 -13.25
C ARG A 83 -1.24 -9.06 -14.47
N PHE A 84 -0.30 -8.15 -14.56
CA PHE A 84 -0.17 -7.21 -15.66
C PHE A 84 -1.31 -6.18 -15.76
N TYR A 85 -2.22 -6.15 -14.79
CA TYR A 85 -3.29 -5.17 -14.87
C TYR A 85 -2.84 -3.86 -14.25
N SER A 86 -3.17 -2.75 -14.89
CA SER A 86 -2.95 -1.44 -14.29
C SER A 86 -4.17 -0.60 -14.58
N ASN A 87 -4.86 -0.13 -13.56
CA ASN A 87 -6.03 0.68 -13.74
C ASN A 87 -5.74 2.13 -13.43
N ARG A 88 -4.48 2.52 -13.42
CA ARG A 88 -4.10 3.89 -13.16
C ARG A 88 -3.46 4.43 -14.44
N PRO A 89 -3.38 5.74 -14.56
CA PRO A 89 -2.95 6.32 -15.81
C PRO A 89 -1.63 5.79 -16.23
N GLU A 90 -1.54 5.31 -17.53
CA GLU A 90 -0.41 4.69 -17.86
C GLU A 90 0.66 5.50 -18.26
N LYS A 91 0.62 6.73 -18.24
CA LYS A 91 1.71 7.41 -18.43
C LYS A 91 2.73 7.18 -17.49
N PHE A 92 2.47 6.47 -16.48
CA PHE A 92 3.45 6.21 -15.49
C PHE A 92 4.02 4.85 -15.76
N GLY A 93 4.01 4.44 -16.94
CA GLY A 93 4.25 3.21 -17.44
C GLY A 93 5.37 2.37 -17.09
N GLU A 94 6.15 2.75 -16.11
CA GLU A 94 7.15 1.87 -15.71
C GLU A 94 6.59 0.76 -14.96
N HIS A 95 5.34 0.76 -14.58
CA HIS A 95 4.77 -0.28 -13.80
C HIS A 95 4.06 -1.25 -14.67
N SER A 96 4.53 -2.44 -14.74
CA SER A 96 3.97 -3.45 -15.59
C SER A 96 2.72 -4.09 -15.06
N GLY A 97 2.16 -3.59 -13.99
CA GLY A 97 0.97 -4.20 -13.39
C GLY A 97 1.29 -5.38 -12.51
N LEU A 98 2.56 -5.57 -12.15
CA LEU A 98 2.91 -6.68 -11.31
C LEU A 98 3.01 -6.35 -9.84
N GLY A 99 3.10 -5.09 -9.47
CA GLY A 99 3.35 -4.71 -8.08
C GLY A 99 2.30 -5.20 -7.11
N LEU A 100 1.03 -4.90 -7.37
CA LEU A 100 -0.03 -5.31 -6.45
C LEU A 100 -0.29 -6.81 -6.49
N ASN A 101 -0.10 -7.43 -7.63
CA ASN A 101 -0.25 -8.87 -7.73
C ASN A 101 0.78 -9.57 -6.85
N ILE A 102 2.02 -9.11 -6.87
CA ILE A 102 3.08 -9.68 -6.06
C ILE A 102 2.80 -9.45 -4.58
N VAL A 103 2.37 -8.24 -4.22
CA VAL A 103 2.07 -7.94 -2.82
C VAL A 103 0.97 -8.85 -2.30
N LYS A 104 -0.09 -9.03 -3.07
CA LYS A 104 -1.19 -9.87 -2.64
C LYS A 104 -0.71 -11.30 -2.41
N ASN A 105 0.12 -11.82 -3.31
CA ASN A 105 0.62 -13.16 -3.15
C ASN A 105 1.46 -13.31 -1.88
N ILE A 106 2.32 -12.36 -1.59
CA ILE A 106 3.15 -12.42 -0.40
C ILE A 106 2.30 -12.31 0.85
N VAL A 107 1.35 -11.39 0.86
CA VAL A 107 0.49 -11.18 2.01
C VAL A 107 -0.31 -12.45 2.31
N GLU A 108 -0.83 -13.09 1.28
CA GLU A 108 -1.63 -14.29 1.50
C GLU A 108 -0.77 -15.47 1.94
N LEU A 109 0.47 -15.55 1.48
CA LEU A 109 1.35 -16.59 1.94
C LEU A 109 1.71 -16.41 3.42
N HIS A 110 1.59 -15.22 3.94
CA HIS A 110 1.84 -14.95 5.34
C HIS A 110 0.57 -14.97 6.18
N GLY A 111 -0.54 -15.41 5.59
CA GLY A 111 -1.80 -15.52 6.33
C GLY A 111 -2.54 -14.23 6.50
N GLY A 112 -2.21 -13.23 5.74
CA GLY A 112 -2.84 -11.92 5.86
C GLY A 112 -3.82 -11.62 4.76
N SER A 113 -4.25 -10.37 4.69
CA SER A 113 -5.18 -9.92 3.66
C SER A 113 -4.82 -8.52 3.21
N ILE A 114 -5.26 -8.16 2.02
CA ILE A 114 -5.03 -6.83 1.47
C ILE A 114 -6.32 -6.33 0.87
N VAL A 115 -6.65 -5.08 1.11
CA VAL A 115 -7.85 -4.44 0.59
C VAL A 115 -7.46 -3.13 -0.04
N VAL A 116 -7.97 -2.86 -1.23
CA VAL A 116 -7.73 -1.59 -1.90
C VAL A 116 -9.04 -0.83 -2.00
N SER A 117 -8.97 0.47 -1.91
CA SER A 117 -10.14 1.32 -2.02
C SER A 117 -9.67 2.72 -2.38
N ASN A 118 -10.60 3.62 -2.57
CA ASN A 118 -10.26 5.03 -2.76
C ASN A 118 -10.54 5.76 -1.46
N GLN A 119 -9.85 6.86 -1.24
CA GLN A 119 -10.09 7.66 -0.07
C GLN A 119 -11.49 8.24 -0.13
N THR A 120 -12.07 8.51 1.02
CA THR A 120 -13.46 8.94 1.10
C THR A 120 -13.57 10.41 1.45
N GLY A 121 -14.76 10.93 1.34
CA GLY A 121 -15.04 12.31 1.65
C GLY A 121 -14.46 13.23 0.60
N ASN A 122 -13.84 14.30 1.03
CA ASN A 122 -13.27 15.23 0.09
C ASN A 122 -11.83 14.86 -0.26
N LYS A 123 -11.35 13.72 0.20
CA LYS A 123 -9.99 13.33 -0.10
C LYS A 123 -9.92 12.59 -1.41
N LYS A 124 -8.83 12.75 -2.11
CA LYS A 124 -8.63 12.08 -3.38
C LYS A 124 -7.46 11.15 -3.23
N GLY A 125 -7.49 10.02 -3.85
CA GLY A 125 -6.37 9.12 -3.89
C GLY A 125 -6.72 7.69 -3.55
N ALA A 126 -5.72 6.83 -3.59
CA ALA A 126 -5.88 5.41 -3.29
C ALA A 126 -5.59 5.12 -1.84
N ARG A 127 -6.20 4.09 -1.30
CA ARG A 127 -5.96 3.63 0.03
C ARG A 127 -5.76 2.12 -0.03
N ILE A 128 -4.65 1.64 0.49
CA ILE A 128 -4.33 0.22 0.50
C ILE A 128 -4.12 -0.19 1.94
N GLU A 129 -4.83 -1.22 2.38
CA GLU A 129 -4.72 -1.71 3.74
C GLU A 129 -4.24 -3.14 3.73
N VAL A 130 -3.19 -3.44 4.47
CA VAL A 130 -2.64 -4.78 4.61
C VAL A 130 -2.76 -5.19 6.07
N LEU A 131 -3.27 -6.39 6.31
CA LEU A 131 -3.33 -6.97 7.65
C LEU A 131 -2.46 -8.22 7.65
N LEU A 132 -1.57 -8.32 8.63
CA LEU A 132 -0.71 -9.48 8.79
C LEU A 132 -0.83 -9.98 10.23
N PRO A 133 -0.91 -11.29 10.44
CA PRO A 133 -1.00 -11.82 11.80
C PRO A 133 0.24 -11.47 12.59
N ILE A 134 0.07 -11.08 13.85
CA ILE A 134 1.22 -10.75 14.64
C ILE A 134 1.77 -12.01 15.29
N TYR A 135 3.08 -11.96 15.59
CA TYR A 135 3.75 -13.07 16.23
C TYR A 135 3.69 -12.82 17.73
N LYS A 136 3.22 -13.76 18.47
CA LYS A 136 3.13 -13.62 19.91
C LYS A 136 4.18 -14.40 20.66
#